data_0cbb88cc3cd1c05ad176fe75ad85f19b
#
_entry.id   0cbb88cc3cd1c05ad176fe75ad85f19b
#
_cell.length_a   1.000
_cell.length_b   1.000
_cell.length_c   1.000
_cell.angle_alpha   90.00
_cell.angle_beta   90.00
_cell.angle_gamma   90.00
#
_symmetry.space_group_name_H-M   'P 1'
#
loop_
_entity.id
_entity.type
_entity.pdbx_description
1 polymer ?
#
loop_
_entity_poly.entity_id
_entity_poly.type
_entity_poly.pdbx_seq_one_letter_code
_entity_poly.pdbx_strand_id
1 'polypeptide(L)'
;MKRLFLLLLMVASIVTSYAQESTEAPRHEVLLETDSGNIRIQLFNETPLHRDNFLKLVRSGAYDGVLFHRVIKDFMVQTGDMGSKNAKPGQALGDTPERYSLPAEIHYPELLHRRGAVAAARESDDVNPQRKSSSTQFYIVWGIRFTDKQLDWAQERLDAHTGGTVKMSPAVRQLYKTDGGSP
;
A
#
# COMPACT_ATOMS: atom_id res chain seq x y z
N MET A 1 31.41 60.73 -43.73
CA MET A 1 31.72 59.36 -43.27
C MET A 1 31.02 59.19 -41.91
N LYS A 2 29.83 58.60 -41.93
CA LYS A 2 29.04 58.39 -40.70
C LYS A 2 29.26 56.94 -40.23
N ARG A 3 29.88 56.75 -39.05
CA ARG A 3 30.05 55.44 -38.45
C ARG A 3 28.81 55.10 -37.64
N LEU A 4 28.08 54.09 -38.10
CA LEU A 4 26.91 53.55 -37.45
C LEU A 4 27.38 52.58 -36.36
N PHE A 5 27.17 52.91 -35.09
CA PHE A 5 27.41 52.00 -33.96
C PHE A 5 26.19 51.09 -33.79
N LEU A 6 26.35 49.81 -34.12
CA LEU A 6 25.33 48.78 -33.85
C LEU A 6 25.52 48.31 -32.40
N LEU A 7 24.63 48.71 -31.51
CA LEU A 7 24.58 48.18 -30.15
C LEU A 7 23.85 46.85 -30.19
N LEU A 8 24.62 45.77 -30.04
CA LEU A 8 24.07 44.41 -29.89
C LEU A 8 23.60 44.24 -28.43
N LEU A 9 22.29 44.35 -28.18
CA LEU A 9 21.68 44.01 -26.91
C LEU A 9 21.60 42.50 -26.79
N MET A 10 22.53 41.88 -26.06
CA MET A 10 22.43 40.50 -25.61
C MET A 10 21.41 40.45 -24.50
N VAL A 11 20.17 40.04 -24.81
CA VAL A 11 19.18 39.66 -23.81
C VAL A 11 19.54 38.27 -23.31
N ALA A 12 20.21 38.19 -22.17
CA ALA A 12 20.43 36.95 -21.47
C ALA A 12 19.09 36.50 -20.88
N SER A 13 18.45 35.58 -21.55
CA SER A 13 17.25 34.87 -21.02
C SER A 13 17.72 33.98 -19.88
N ILE A 14 17.59 34.47 -18.65
CA ILE A 14 17.72 33.63 -17.46
C ILE A 14 16.49 32.72 -17.43
N VAL A 15 16.65 31.51 -17.93
CA VAL A 15 15.66 30.42 -17.70
C VAL A 15 15.81 30.02 -16.25
N THR A 16 15.04 30.66 -15.38
CA THR A 16 14.83 30.18 -14.03
C THR A 16 14.01 28.89 -14.16
N SER A 17 14.69 27.74 -14.13
CA SER A 17 14.07 26.45 -13.90
C SER A 17 13.49 26.50 -12.49
N TYR A 18 12.22 26.85 -12.38
CA TYR A 18 11.47 26.54 -11.18
C TYR A 18 11.37 25.02 -11.15
N ALA A 19 12.19 24.38 -10.31
CA ALA A 19 11.92 23.03 -9.88
C ALA A 19 10.52 23.08 -9.25
N GLN A 20 9.54 22.53 -9.94
CA GLN A 20 8.21 22.36 -9.43
C GLN A 20 8.32 21.34 -8.30
N GLU A 21 8.58 21.83 -7.09
CA GLU A 21 8.47 21.04 -5.89
C GLU A 21 7.05 20.46 -5.92
N SER A 22 6.95 19.15 -5.99
CA SER A 22 5.65 18.49 -5.92
C SER A 22 5.01 18.91 -4.61
N THR A 23 3.97 19.74 -4.67
CA THR A 23 3.18 20.18 -3.52
C THR A 23 2.28 19.08 -3.00
N GLU A 24 2.76 17.82 -3.02
CA GLU A 24 2.03 16.71 -2.42
C GLU A 24 2.04 16.89 -0.90
N ALA A 25 0.85 16.86 -0.29
CA ALA A 25 0.73 16.98 1.16
C ALA A 25 1.57 15.91 1.86
N PRO A 26 2.25 16.23 2.97
CA PRO A 26 3.04 15.27 3.72
C PRO A 26 2.20 14.03 4.06
N ARG A 27 2.79 12.84 3.86
CA ARG A 27 2.13 11.58 4.22
C ARG A 27 2.10 11.43 5.73
N HIS A 28 0.99 10.93 6.26
CA HIS A 28 0.87 10.62 7.66
C HIS A 28 1.71 9.39 8.02
N GLU A 29 2.33 9.42 9.17
CA GLU A 29 3.04 8.29 9.76
C GLU A 29 2.36 7.82 11.05
N VAL A 30 2.36 6.52 11.26
CA VAL A 30 1.85 5.87 12.48
C VAL A 30 2.92 4.93 13.00
N LEU A 31 3.14 4.95 14.32
CA LEU A 31 4.03 4.03 15.00
C LEU A 31 3.18 2.95 15.67
N LEU A 32 3.40 1.69 15.29
CA LEU A 32 2.88 0.53 15.99
C LEU A 32 3.92 0.10 17.03
N GLU A 33 3.58 0.23 18.29
CA GLU A 33 4.41 -0.26 19.41
C GLU A 33 3.95 -1.67 19.75
N THR A 34 4.87 -2.62 19.69
CA THR A 34 4.59 -4.03 19.97
C THR A 34 5.61 -4.61 20.95
N ASP A 35 5.28 -5.71 21.61
CA ASP A 35 6.18 -6.42 22.53
C ASP A 35 7.45 -6.94 21.83
N SER A 36 7.43 -7.05 20.49
CA SER A 36 8.55 -7.51 19.68
C SER A 36 9.33 -6.37 18.99
N GLY A 37 8.96 -5.13 19.24
CA GLY A 37 9.57 -3.94 18.65
C GLY A 37 8.58 -3.07 17.89
N ASN A 38 9.06 -1.95 17.41
CA ASN A 38 8.24 -0.91 16.80
C ASN A 38 8.22 -1.03 15.28
N ILE A 39 7.04 -0.81 14.68
CA ILE A 39 6.84 -0.79 13.22
C ILE A 39 6.34 0.60 12.85
N ARG A 40 7.08 1.28 11.97
CA ARG A 40 6.64 2.58 11.41
C ARG A 40 5.91 2.35 10.10
N ILE A 41 4.69 2.87 10.02
CA ILE A 41 3.83 2.81 8.82
C ILE A 41 3.68 4.22 8.27
N GLN A 42 3.88 4.38 6.95
CA GLN A 42 3.54 5.59 6.22
C GLN A 42 2.28 5.33 5.40
N LEU A 43 1.29 6.21 5.52
CA LEU A 43 0.00 6.09 4.84
C LEU A 43 0.01 6.85 3.51
N PHE A 44 -0.53 6.24 2.48
CA PHE A 44 -0.65 6.83 1.15
C PHE A 44 -1.75 7.89 1.11
N ASN A 45 -1.49 9.02 0.45
CA ASN A 45 -2.49 10.05 0.19
C ASN A 45 -3.46 9.64 -0.93
N GLU A 46 -3.01 8.74 -1.79
CA GLU A 46 -3.75 8.20 -2.94
C GLU A 46 -4.90 7.28 -2.52
N THR A 47 -4.92 6.82 -1.26
CA THR A 47 -6.00 5.99 -0.68
C THR A 47 -6.67 6.72 0.49
N PRO A 48 -7.35 7.85 0.26
CA PRO A 48 -7.83 8.74 1.32
C PRO A 48 -8.88 8.07 2.22
N LEU A 49 -9.75 7.21 1.70
CA LEU A 49 -10.77 6.53 2.52
C LEU A 49 -10.13 5.57 3.53
N HIS A 50 -9.15 4.76 3.08
CA HIS A 50 -8.41 3.85 3.96
C HIS A 50 -7.53 4.61 4.93
N ARG A 51 -6.79 5.63 4.46
CA ARG A 51 -5.94 6.48 5.29
C ARG A 51 -6.72 7.13 6.42
N ASP A 52 -7.82 7.81 6.09
CA ASP A 52 -8.57 8.61 7.07
C ASP A 52 -9.30 7.71 8.06
N ASN A 53 -9.82 6.57 7.61
CA ASN A 53 -10.38 5.55 8.49
C ASN A 53 -9.34 4.97 9.44
N PHE A 54 -8.15 4.61 8.94
CA PHE A 54 -7.07 4.09 9.77
C PHE A 54 -6.65 5.12 10.84
N LEU A 55 -6.45 6.38 10.45
CA LEU A 55 -6.11 7.47 11.37
C LEU A 55 -7.20 7.71 12.42
N LYS A 56 -8.48 7.61 12.04
CA LYS A 56 -9.60 7.70 12.98
C LYS A 56 -9.52 6.60 14.04
N LEU A 57 -9.26 5.35 13.64
CA LEU A 57 -9.16 4.22 14.56
C LEU A 57 -7.92 4.32 15.46
N VAL A 58 -6.79 4.75 14.92
CA VAL A 58 -5.57 5.02 15.70
C VAL A 58 -5.83 6.09 16.76
N ARG A 59 -6.39 7.23 16.38
CA ARG A 59 -6.67 8.35 17.31
C ARG A 59 -7.68 8.00 18.41
N SER A 60 -8.54 7.04 18.14
CA SER A 60 -9.51 6.56 19.15
C SER A 60 -8.96 5.48 20.07
N GLY A 61 -7.71 5.04 19.92
CA GLY A 61 -7.12 3.91 20.65
C GLY A 61 -7.76 2.56 20.28
N ALA A 62 -8.44 2.48 19.13
CA ALA A 62 -9.15 1.27 18.74
C ALA A 62 -8.20 0.07 18.56
N TYR A 63 -6.97 0.31 18.16
CA TYR A 63 -5.97 -0.74 17.93
C TYR A 63 -5.18 -1.14 19.19
N ASP A 64 -5.32 -0.43 20.32
CA ASP A 64 -4.57 -0.75 21.51
C ASP A 64 -4.96 -2.13 22.05
N GLY A 65 -3.97 -3.00 22.26
CA GLY A 65 -4.15 -4.37 22.74
C GLY A 65 -4.68 -5.37 21.70
N VAL A 66 -4.80 -4.97 20.42
CA VAL A 66 -5.18 -5.87 19.33
C VAL A 66 -4.01 -6.79 18.96
N LEU A 67 -4.28 -8.06 18.70
CA LEU A 67 -3.26 -9.07 18.41
C LEU A 67 -2.96 -9.19 16.91
N PHE A 68 -1.73 -9.56 16.56
CA PHE A 68 -1.43 -10.18 15.28
C PHE A 68 -1.96 -11.62 15.30
N HIS A 69 -3.16 -11.82 14.81
CA HIS A 69 -3.91 -13.06 14.97
C HIS A 69 -3.68 -14.07 13.84
N ARG A 70 -3.09 -13.65 12.71
CA ARG A 70 -2.84 -14.52 11.55
C ARG A 70 -1.45 -14.25 10.97
N VAL A 71 -0.65 -15.29 10.89
CA VAL A 71 0.69 -15.24 10.29
C VAL A 71 0.79 -16.34 9.24
N ILE A 72 1.03 -15.95 8.00
CA ILE A 72 1.28 -16.89 6.90
C ILE A 72 2.71 -16.69 6.44
N LYS A 73 3.52 -17.75 6.60
CA LYS A 73 4.91 -17.78 6.13
C LYS A 73 4.96 -17.40 4.64
N ASP A 74 5.97 -16.61 4.30
CA ASP A 74 6.25 -16.18 2.92
C ASP A 74 5.12 -15.35 2.28
N PHE A 75 4.16 -14.88 3.08
CA PHE A 75 3.05 -14.05 2.60
C PHE A 75 2.87 -12.79 3.46
N MET A 76 2.28 -12.88 4.67
CA MET A 76 1.92 -11.69 5.44
C MET A 76 1.72 -11.97 6.94
N VAL A 77 1.66 -10.90 7.72
CA VAL A 77 1.14 -10.89 9.10
C VAL A 77 -0.09 -9.98 9.15
N GLN A 78 -1.18 -10.46 9.77
CA GLN A 78 -2.49 -9.78 9.82
C GLN A 78 -2.88 -9.46 11.25
N THR A 79 -3.48 -8.28 11.42
CA THR A 79 -3.98 -7.75 12.69
C THR A 79 -5.28 -6.97 12.45
N GLY A 80 -5.81 -6.31 13.49
CA GLY A 80 -6.98 -5.43 13.38
C GLY A 80 -8.30 -6.11 13.69
N ASP A 81 -8.32 -7.39 14.10
CA ASP A 81 -9.52 -8.00 14.66
C ASP A 81 -9.78 -7.46 16.07
N MET A 82 -10.81 -6.64 16.23
CA MET A 82 -11.15 -5.98 17.50
C MET A 82 -11.53 -6.98 18.60
N GLY A 83 -12.01 -8.17 18.25
CA GLY A 83 -12.31 -9.27 19.17
C GLY A 83 -11.07 -9.92 19.76
N SER A 84 -9.90 -9.65 19.20
CA SER A 84 -8.63 -10.24 19.66
C SER A 84 -8.09 -9.65 20.97
N LYS A 85 -8.55 -8.47 21.41
CA LYS A 85 -8.04 -7.76 22.59
C LYS A 85 -8.07 -8.58 23.89
N ASN A 86 -9.05 -9.42 24.05
CA ASN A 86 -9.24 -10.26 25.25
C ASN A 86 -9.33 -11.74 24.88
N ALA A 87 -8.67 -12.13 23.78
CA ALA A 87 -8.71 -13.49 23.29
C ALA A 87 -8.06 -14.47 24.27
N LYS A 88 -8.72 -15.62 24.43
CA LYS A 88 -8.20 -16.73 25.23
C LYS A 88 -7.31 -17.63 24.35
N PRO A 89 -6.35 -18.35 24.94
CA PRO A 89 -5.59 -19.34 24.20
C PRO A 89 -6.50 -20.33 23.46
N GLY A 90 -6.23 -20.53 22.16
CA GLY A 90 -7.02 -21.44 21.29
C GLY A 90 -8.32 -20.84 20.75
N GLN A 91 -8.66 -19.59 21.06
CA GLN A 91 -9.81 -18.91 20.48
C GLN A 91 -9.56 -18.62 18.99
N ALA A 92 -10.55 -18.96 18.14
CA ALA A 92 -10.54 -18.56 16.74
C ALA A 92 -10.69 -17.03 16.62
N LEU A 93 -9.90 -16.41 15.77
CA LEU A 93 -9.88 -14.96 15.53
C LEU A 93 -9.91 -14.67 14.03
N GLY A 94 -10.27 -13.44 13.70
CA GLY A 94 -10.34 -12.95 12.32
C GLY A 94 -11.76 -12.73 11.81
N ASP A 95 -12.76 -13.30 12.48
CA ASP A 95 -14.15 -13.28 12.04
C ASP A 95 -15.05 -12.36 12.90
N THR A 96 -14.46 -11.46 13.68
CA THR A 96 -15.24 -10.52 14.49
C THR A 96 -16.05 -9.60 13.58
N PRO A 97 -17.40 -9.53 13.73
CA PRO A 97 -18.24 -8.70 12.88
C PRO A 97 -17.85 -7.23 12.94
N GLU A 98 -17.71 -6.62 11.77
CA GLU A 98 -17.39 -5.22 11.62
C GLU A 98 -18.67 -4.38 11.40
N ARG A 99 -18.62 -3.12 11.85
CA ARG A 99 -19.78 -2.22 11.73
C ARG A 99 -20.00 -1.72 10.31
N TYR A 100 -18.97 -1.67 9.49
CA TYR A 100 -18.98 -1.19 8.12
C TYR A 100 -17.78 -1.75 7.36
N SER A 101 -17.80 -1.61 6.05
CA SER A 101 -16.68 -1.90 5.16
C SER A 101 -16.33 -0.66 4.36
N LEU A 102 -15.13 -0.61 3.79
CA LEU A 102 -14.68 0.49 2.95
C LEU A 102 -14.77 0.11 1.46
N PRO A 103 -15.13 1.04 0.57
CA PRO A 103 -14.97 0.85 -0.86
C PRO A 103 -13.49 0.54 -1.20
N ALA A 104 -13.27 -0.24 -2.25
CA ALA A 104 -11.91 -0.52 -2.72
C ALA A 104 -11.22 0.77 -3.23
N GLU A 105 -9.94 0.96 -2.88
CA GLU A 105 -9.04 1.96 -3.44
C GLU A 105 -7.81 1.22 -4.00
N ILE A 106 -7.99 0.57 -5.16
CA ILE A 106 -6.95 -0.23 -5.80
C ILE A 106 -6.30 0.60 -6.91
N HIS A 107 -5.01 0.87 -6.77
CA HIS A 107 -4.20 1.65 -7.70
C HIS A 107 -3.08 0.80 -8.27
N TYR A 108 -3.33 0.15 -9.39
CA TYR A 108 -2.32 -0.62 -10.11
C TYR A 108 -1.81 0.21 -11.31
N PRO A 109 -0.52 0.26 -11.58
CA PRO A 109 0.60 -0.43 -10.92
C PRO A 109 1.28 0.37 -9.79
N GLU A 110 0.72 1.48 -9.33
CA GLU A 110 1.38 2.42 -8.43
C GLU A 110 1.53 1.84 -7.00
N LEU A 111 0.46 1.19 -6.52
CA LEU A 111 0.42 0.60 -5.18
C LEU A 111 0.38 -0.93 -5.26
N LEU A 112 1.52 -1.54 -5.01
CA LEU A 112 1.73 -2.98 -5.14
C LEU A 112 1.91 -3.64 -3.77
N HIS A 113 1.59 -4.94 -3.65
CA HIS A 113 1.88 -5.77 -2.49
C HIS A 113 3.37 -6.16 -2.43
N ARG A 114 4.25 -5.16 -2.47
CA ARG A 114 5.68 -5.37 -2.23
C ARG A 114 5.95 -5.63 -0.75
N ARG A 115 7.11 -6.19 -0.43
CA ARG A 115 7.52 -6.39 0.97
C ARG A 115 7.43 -5.07 1.76
N GLY A 116 6.79 -5.12 2.93
CA GLY A 116 6.54 -3.97 3.78
C GLY A 116 5.28 -3.17 3.43
N ALA A 117 4.57 -3.49 2.34
CA ALA A 117 3.29 -2.86 2.06
C ALA A 117 2.26 -3.21 3.15
N VAL A 118 1.49 -2.21 3.56
CA VAL A 118 0.34 -2.37 4.45
C VAL A 118 -0.92 -2.29 3.61
N ALA A 119 -1.76 -3.31 3.71
CA ALA A 119 -3.00 -3.37 2.94
C ALA A 119 -4.18 -3.77 3.82
N ALA A 120 -5.36 -3.23 3.53
CA ALA A 120 -6.59 -3.62 4.19
C ALA A 120 -6.95 -5.07 3.82
N ALA A 121 -7.39 -5.85 4.80
CA ALA A 121 -7.92 -7.18 4.55
C ALA A 121 -9.26 -7.10 3.81
N ARG A 122 -9.60 -8.14 3.05
CA ARG A 122 -10.90 -8.30 2.40
C ARG A 122 -11.21 -9.77 2.16
N GLU A 123 -12.48 -10.07 1.99
CA GLU A 123 -12.94 -11.36 1.50
C GLU A 123 -12.60 -11.56 0.01
N SER A 124 -12.59 -12.82 -0.42
CA SER A 124 -12.36 -13.19 -1.81
C SER A 124 -13.46 -12.67 -2.76
N ASP A 125 -13.13 -12.55 -4.05
CA ASP A 125 -14.03 -11.94 -5.05
C ASP A 125 -15.35 -12.70 -5.23
N ASP A 126 -15.40 -14.00 -4.95
CA ASP A 126 -16.62 -14.84 -5.02
C ASP A 126 -17.66 -14.49 -3.94
N VAL A 127 -17.26 -14.05 -2.78
CA VAL A 127 -18.16 -13.61 -1.70
C VAL A 127 -18.23 -12.10 -1.59
N ASN A 128 -17.26 -11.38 -2.13
CA ASN A 128 -17.15 -9.93 -2.11
C ASN A 128 -16.80 -9.36 -3.49
N PRO A 129 -17.69 -9.48 -4.49
CA PRO A 129 -17.41 -9.03 -5.87
C PRO A 129 -17.19 -7.53 -5.97
N GLN A 130 -17.60 -6.74 -4.99
CA GLN A 130 -17.35 -5.31 -4.90
C GLN A 130 -15.95 -5.00 -4.34
N ARG A 131 -15.18 -6.02 -3.92
CA ARG A 131 -13.83 -5.89 -3.34
C ARG A 131 -13.76 -4.92 -2.16
N LYS A 132 -14.84 -4.77 -1.41
CA LYS A 132 -14.86 -3.93 -0.21
C LYS A 132 -13.81 -4.42 0.78
N SER A 133 -13.16 -3.48 1.44
CA SER A 133 -12.17 -3.78 2.46
C SER A 133 -12.79 -3.83 3.84
N SER A 134 -12.19 -4.63 4.72
CA SER A 134 -12.40 -4.53 6.16
C SER A 134 -12.19 -3.10 6.63
N SER A 135 -13.01 -2.67 7.58
CA SER A 135 -12.85 -1.35 8.20
C SER A 135 -11.75 -1.32 9.26
N THR A 136 -11.34 -2.48 9.78
CA THR A 136 -10.39 -2.56 10.90
C THR A 136 -9.21 -3.46 10.62
N GLN A 137 -9.39 -4.58 9.92
CA GLN A 137 -8.33 -5.55 9.71
C GLN A 137 -7.40 -5.14 8.56
N PHE A 138 -6.11 -5.29 8.80
CA PHE A 138 -5.07 -5.03 7.82
C PHE A 138 -3.92 -6.03 7.97
N TYR A 139 -3.10 -6.12 6.95
CA TYR A 139 -1.92 -6.98 6.98
C TYR A 139 -0.69 -6.25 6.46
N ILE A 140 0.46 -6.73 6.90
CA ILE A 140 1.77 -6.27 6.44
C ILE A 140 2.36 -7.40 5.59
N VAL A 141 2.67 -7.08 4.35
CA VAL A 141 3.23 -8.02 3.39
C VAL A 141 4.67 -8.36 3.77
N TRP A 142 4.96 -9.64 3.95
CA TRP A 142 6.31 -10.16 4.04
C TRP A 142 6.78 -10.66 2.69
N GLY A 143 6.07 -11.61 2.10
CA GLY A 143 6.29 -12.16 0.78
C GLY A 143 7.65 -12.84 0.60
N ILE A 144 7.95 -13.16 -0.65
CA ILE A 144 9.24 -13.71 -1.08
C ILE A 144 9.84 -12.86 -2.21
N ARG A 145 11.10 -13.09 -2.54
CA ARG A 145 11.68 -12.67 -3.81
C ARG A 145 11.37 -13.70 -4.87
N PHE A 146 10.91 -13.26 -6.00
CA PHE A 146 10.41 -14.13 -7.08
C PHE A 146 11.48 -14.38 -8.14
N THR A 147 11.48 -15.59 -8.68
CA THR A 147 12.15 -15.92 -9.94
C THR A 147 11.24 -15.56 -11.12
N ASP A 148 11.79 -15.46 -12.33
CA ASP A 148 10.98 -15.21 -13.54
C ASP A 148 9.89 -16.26 -13.73
N LYS A 149 10.20 -17.55 -13.53
CA LYS A 149 9.22 -18.65 -13.62
C LYS A 149 8.07 -18.51 -12.62
N GLN A 150 8.35 -18.08 -11.39
CA GLN A 150 7.30 -17.84 -10.39
C GLN A 150 6.43 -16.63 -10.76
N LEU A 151 7.03 -15.61 -11.37
CA LEU A 151 6.28 -14.44 -11.87
C LEU A 151 5.44 -14.80 -13.12
N ASP A 152 5.86 -15.75 -13.94
CA ASP A 152 5.04 -16.26 -15.03
C ASP A 152 3.78 -16.94 -14.48
N TRP A 153 3.90 -17.80 -13.47
CA TRP A 153 2.75 -18.39 -12.78
C TRP A 153 1.85 -17.38 -12.08
N ALA A 154 2.45 -16.34 -11.48
CA ALA A 154 1.67 -15.26 -10.89
C ALA A 154 0.89 -14.50 -11.98
N GLN A 155 1.50 -14.26 -13.15
CA GLN A 155 0.82 -13.63 -14.27
C GLN A 155 -0.32 -14.49 -14.82
N GLU A 156 -0.14 -15.81 -14.93
CA GLU A 156 -1.21 -16.73 -15.34
C GLU A 156 -2.41 -16.67 -14.40
N ARG A 157 -2.18 -16.62 -13.07
CA ARG A 157 -3.26 -16.43 -12.08
C ARG A 157 -3.94 -15.08 -12.24
N LEU A 158 -3.17 -14.02 -12.43
CA LEU A 158 -3.69 -12.68 -12.65
C LEU A 158 -4.56 -12.61 -13.91
N ASP A 159 -4.10 -13.24 -14.99
CA ASP A 159 -4.85 -13.34 -16.24
C ASP A 159 -6.19 -14.08 -16.07
N ALA A 160 -6.19 -15.16 -15.31
CA ALA A 160 -7.41 -15.91 -15.01
C ALA A 160 -8.45 -15.08 -14.24
N HIS A 161 -8.00 -14.19 -13.34
CA HIS A 161 -8.90 -13.34 -12.55
C HIS A 161 -9.31 -12.03 -13.24
N THR A 162 -8.51 -11.57 -14.21
CA THR A 162 -8.72 -10.25 -14.86
C THR A 162 -9.07 -10.36 -16.35
N GLY A 163 -9.24 -11.59 -16.87
CA GLY A 163 -9.41 -11.82 -18.30
C GLY A 163 -8.22 -11.35 -19.14
N GLY A 164 -7.02 -11.31 -18.54
CA GLY A 164 -5.79 -10.90 -19.21
C GLY A 164 -5.62 -9.39 -19.40
N THR A 165 -6.49 -8.59 -18.81
CA THR A 165 -6.45 -7.12 -18.93
C THR A 165 -5.35 -6.47 -18.09
N VAL A 166 -4.85 -7.16 -17.05
CA VAL A 166 -3.80 -6.65 -16.17
C VAL A 166 -2.50 -7.43 -16.42
N LYS A 167 -1.44 -6.71 -16.78
CA LYS A 167 -0.12 -7.31 -17.06
C LYS A 167 0.96 -6.70 -16.17
N MET A 168 1.79 -7.55 -15.59
CA MET A 168 2.99 -7.09 -14.88
C MET A 168 4.01 -6.56 -15.89
N SER A 169 4.28 -5.26 -15.83
CA SER A 169 5.35 -4.64 -16.63
C SER A 169 6.73 -5.20 -16.23
N PRO A 170 7.76 -5.05 -17.08
CA PRO A 170 9.13 -5.41 -16.70
C PRO A 170 9.59 -4.75 -15.40
N ALA A 171 9.18 -3.50 -15.13
CA ALA A 171 9.51 -2.79 -13.91
C ALA A 171 8.85 -3.41 -12.67
N VAL A 172 7.56 -3.79 -12.77
CA VAL A 172 6.83 -4.50 -11.69
C VAL A 172 7.47 -5.87 -11.42
N ARG A 173 7.80 -6.62 -12.45
CA ARG A 173 8.51 -7.91 -12.30
C ARG A 173 9.86 -7.74 -11.62
N GLN A 174 10.64 -6.74 -12.04
CA GLN A 174 11.94 -6.46 -11.43
C GLN A 174 11.80 -6.13 -9.95
N LEU A 175 10.80 -5.33 -9.55
CA LEU A 175 10.52 -4.99 -8.16
C LEU A 175 10.28 -6.25 -7.32
N TYR A 176 9.45 -7.19 -7.78
CA TYR A 176 9.20 -8.44 -7.05
C TYR A 176 10.42 -9.37 -6.99
N LYS A 177 11.36 -9.27 -7.95
CA LYS A 177 12.63 -10.01 -7.93
C LYS A 177 13.63 -9.41 -6.93
N THR A 178 13.66 -8.09 -6.77
CA THR A 178 14.63 -7.40 -5.89
C THR A 178 14.11 -7.23 -4.48
N ASP A 179 12.94 -6.61 -4.33
CA ASP A 179 12.38 -6.25 -3.03
C ASP A 179 11.55 -7.41 -2.45
N GLY A 180 10.91 -8.16 -3.31
CA GLY A 180 9.98 -9.20 -2.92
C GLY A 180 8.58 -8.66 -2.65
N GLY A 181 7.69 -9.58 -2.24
CA GLY A 181 6.30 -9.25 -1.98
C GLY A 181 5.36 -10.42 -2.24
N SER A 182 4.13 -10.10 -2.67
CA SER A 182 3.09 -11.08 -3.02
C SER A 182 2.25 -10.51 -4.18
N PRO A 183 2.59 -10.79 -5.43
CA PRO A 183 1.88 -10.31 -6.61
C PRO A 183 0.51 -10.96 -6.76
#